data_0207a4f44cfb4ef36a8417a7552568f5
#
_entry.id   0207a4f44cfb4ef36a8417a7552568f5
#
_cell.length_a   1.000
_cell.length_b   1.000
_cell.length_c   1.000
_cell.angle_alpha   90.00
_cell.angle_beta   90.00
_cell.angle_gamma   90.00
#
_symmetry.space_group_name_H-M   'P 1'
#
loop_
_entity.id
_entity.type
_entity.pdbx_description
1 polymer ?
#
loop_
_entity_poly.entity_id
_entity_poly.type
_entity_poly.pdbx_seq_one_letter_code
_entity_poly.pdbx_strand_id
1 'polypeptide(L)'
;VLMVDMAHIAGPIPYAHVTTTTTHKTLRGPRGGMILCSQEMQDKYNFNKAIFPGIQGGPLMHVIAAKAVCFKEALQPEFKEYQKQIVKNAQALCKGLQSRGIKIVSDGTDNHLMLVDLTPFGLTGKSIEKLLDAAHITANKNTIPNDPQKPFVTSGIRLGTPAATSRGLKEDDFDKVAEAI
;
A
#
# COMPACT_ATOMS: atom_id res chain seq x y z
N VAL A 1 -19.18 13.33 12.66
CA VAL A 1 -19.00 12.22 11.71
C VAL A 1 -17.51 11.93 11.62
N LEU A 2 -17.13 10.67 11.77
CA LEU A 2 -15.77 10.18 11.54
C LEU A 2 -15.69 9.54 10.16
N MET A 3 -14.83 10.07 9.30
CA MET A 3 -14.50 9.48 8.00
C MET A 3 -13.04 9.03 8.02
N VAL A 4 -12.77 7.80 7.57
CA VAL A 4 -11.44 7.20 7.55
C VAL A 4 -11.12 6.68 6.16
N ASP A 5 -9.95 6.99 5.65
CA ASP A 5 -9.40 6.35 4.44
C ASP A 5 -8.57 5.13 4.83
N MET A 6 -8.95 3.96 4.31
CA MET A 6 -8.26 2.70 4.55
C MET A 6 -7.59 2.14 3.27
N ALA A 7 -7.12 3.00 2.39
CA ALA A 7 -6.58 2.59 1.09
C ALA A 7 -5.43 1.58 1.19
N HIS A 8 -4.68 1.58 2.27
CA HIS A 8 -3.57 0.66 2.52
C HIS A 8 -3.83 -0.36 3.64
N ILE A 9 -4.65 -0.04 4.63
CA ILE A 9 -4.82 -0.85 5.85
C ILE A 9 -6.31 -1.01 6.15
N ALA A 10 -6.81 -2.25 6.18
CA ALA A 10 -8.18 -2.55 6.56
C ALA A 10 -8.35 -2.57 8.10
N GLY A 11 -9.54 -2.22 8.59
CA GLY A 11 -9.88 -2.33 10.01
C GLY A 11 -10.79 -1.24 10.58
N PRO A 12 -10.87 -0.02 10.02
CA PRO A 12 -11.65 1.07 10.65
C PRO A 12 -13.17 0.95 10.47
N ILE A 13 -13.66 0.05 9.62
CA ILE A 13 -15.09 -0.03 9.26
C ILE A 13 -16.01 -0.09 10.48
N PRO A 14 -15.75 -0.90 11.54
CA PRO A 14 -16.61 -0.95 12.70
C PRO A 14 -16.67 0.33 13.54
N TYR A 15 -15.70 1.22 13.34
CA TYR A 15 -15.51 2.43 14.17
C TYR A 15 -15.76 3.73 13.40
N ALA A 16 -15.82 3.68 12.08
CA ALA A 16 -16.01 4.84 11.21
C ALA A 16 -17.46 4.95 10.73
N HIS A 17 -17.95 6.18 10.61
CA HIS A 17 -19.26 6.45 10.01
C HIS A 17 -19.21 6.30 8.48
N VAL A 18 -18.08 6.68 7.89
CA VAL A 18 -17.80 6.56 6.47
C VAL A 18 -16.36 6.08 6.29
N THR A 19 -16.16 5.09 5.42
CA THR A 19 -14.83 4.59 5.10
C THR A 19 -14.61 4.69 3.60
N THR A 20 -13.48 5.26 3.19
CA THR A 20 -13.05 5.25 1.79
C THR A 20 -11.89 4.28 1.60
N THR A 21 -11.79 3.70 0.43
CA THR A 21 -10.66 2.84 0.06
C THR A 21 -10.44 2.83 -1.44
N THR A 22 -9.32 2.24 -1.84
CA THR A 22 -9.03 1.92 -3.24
C THR A 22 -9.16 0.43 -3.48
N THR A 23 -9.55 0.05 -4.68
CA THR A 23 -9.65 -1.37 -5.07
C THR A 23 -8.36 -1.94 -5.66
N HIS A 24 -7.42 -1.09 -6.06
CA HIS A 24 -6.19 -1.45 -6.78
C HIS A 24 -4.91 -1.56 -5.92
N LYS A 25 -5.03 -1.50 -4.59
CA LYS A 25 -3.91 -1.65 -3.66
C LYS A 25 -3.96 -3.02 -2.99
N THR A 26 -4.15 -3.10 -1.69
CA THR A 26 -4.17 -4.38 -0.95
C THR A 26 -5.29 -5.33 -1.38
N LEU A 27 -6.39 -4.84 -1.94
CA LEU A 27 -7.44 -5.67 -2.54
C LEU A 27 -7.03 -6.31 -3.88
N ARG A 28 -5.96 -5.86 -4.50
CA ARG A 28 -5.43 -6.41 -5.76
C ARG A 28 -6.45 -6.39 -6.92
N GLY A 29 -7.34 -5.41 -6.92
CA GLY A 29 -8.40 -5.25 -7.93
C GLY A 29 -8.10 -4.20 -9.01
N PRO A 30 -9.09 -3.83 -9.79
CA PRO A 30 -8.97 -2.79 -10.80
C PRO A 30 -8.77 -1.41 -10.17
N ARG A 31 -8.21 -0.48 -10.92
CA ARG A 31 -8.07 0.90 -10.48
C ARG A 31 -9.44 1.52 -10.24
N GLY A 32 -9.66 2.01 -9.03
CA GLY A 32 -10.91 2.63 -8.62
C GLY A 32 -10.97 2.90 -7.13
N GLY A 33 -12.02 3.58 -6.73
CA GLY A 33 -12.34 3.86 -5.33
C GLY A 33 -13.61 3.14 -4.88
N MET A 34 -13.81 3.13 -3.58
CA MET A 34 -15.02 2.62 -2.94
C MET A 34 -15.32 3.45 -1.69
N ILE A 35 -16.59 3.73 -1.46
CA ILE A 35 -17.08 4.38 -0.25
C ILE A 35 -18.01 3.39 0.45
N LEU A 36 -17.78 3.17 1.72
CA LEU A 36 -18.56 2.31 2.60
C LEU A 36 -19.17 3.15 3.71
N CYS A 37 -20.46 3.01 3.95
CA CYS A 37 -21.16 3.69 5.04
C CYS A 37 -22.41 2.90 5.44
N SER A 38 -22.98 3.24 6.59
CA SER A 38 -24.30 2.74 6.98
C SER A 38 -25.40 3.37 6.12
N GLN A 39 -26.58 2.73 6.11
CA GLN A 39 -27.76 3.27 5.44
C GLN A 39 -28.13 4.65 6.01
N GLU A 40 -28.06 4.82 7.32
CA GLU A 40 -28.29 6.11 8.00
C GLU A 40 -27.40 7.23 7.42
N MET A 41 -26.11 6.94 7.21
CA MET A 41 -25.18 7.92 6.64
C MET A 41 -25.50 8.20 5.17
N GLN A 42 -25.90 7.19 4.40
CA GLN A 42 -26.34 7.36 3.01
C GLN A 42 -27.59 8.26 2.96
N ASP A 43 -28.59 8.01 3.81
CA ASP A 43 -29.85 8.77 3.84
C ASP A 43 -29.60 10.24 4.23
N LYS A 44 -28.69 10.47 5.17
CA LYS A 44 -28.34 11.81 5.66
C LYS A 44 -27.53 12.63 4.65
N TYR A 45 -26.56 12.02 3.98
CA TYR A 45 -25.58 12.74 3.14
C TYR A 45 -25.72 12.47 1.65
N ASN A 46 -26.48 11.46 1.26
CA ASN A 46 -26.76 11.10 -0.12
C ASN A 46 -25.50 10.97 -1.00
N PHE A 47 -24.58 10.11 -0.59
CA PHE A 47 -23.29 9.90 -1.30
C PHE A 47 -23.50 9.48 -2.75
N ASN A 48 -24.52 8.66 -3.04
CA ASN A 48 -24.82 8.25 -4.41
C ASN A 48 -25.09 9.44 -5.31
N LYS A 49 -25.89 10.42 -4.87
CA LYS A 49 -26.17 11.65 -5.62
C LYS A 49 -24.94 12.56 -5.72
N ALA A 50 -24.11 12.59 -4.67
CA ALA A 50 -22.88 13.36 -4.69
C ALA A 50 -21.88 12.81 -5.73
N ILE A 51 -21.85 11.48 -5.91
CA ILE A 51 -21.03 10.84 -6.93
C ILE A 51 -21.66 11.03 -8.31
N PHE A 52 -22.91 10.60 -8.49
CA PHE A 52 -23.62 10.72 -9.77
C PHE A 52 -25.01 11.34 -9.55
N PRO A 53 -25.32 12.45 -10.24
CA PRO A 53 -24.52 13.15 -11.25
C PRO A 53 -23.57 14.25 -10.71
N GLY A 54 -23.32 14.26 -9.38
CA GLY A 54 -22.61 15.36 -8.72
C GLY A 54 -21.19 15.62 -9.28
N ILE A 55 -20.31 14.64 -9.22
CA ILE A 55 -18.89 14.77 -9.64
C ILE A 55 -18.46 13.78 -10.71
N GLN A 56 -19.24 12.74 -10.98
CA GLN A 56 -18.97 11.71 -11.99
C GLN A 56 -20.12 11.62 -13.00
N GLY A 57 -19.82 11.04 -14.17
CA GLY A 57 -20.75 10.73 -15.23
C GLY A 57 -21.05 9.24 -15.36
N GLY A 58 -21.23 8.75 -16.59
CA GLY A 58 -21.50 7.35 -16.86
C GLY A 58 -20.44 6.40 -16.29
N PRO A 59 -20.84 5.32 -15.64
CA PRO A 59 -19.90 4.41 -14.99
C PRO A 59 -19.15 3.55 -16.00
N LEU A 60 -17.90 3.21 -15.66
CA LEU A 60 -17.08 2.26 -16.42
C LEU A 60 -17.47 0.82 -16.03
N MET A 61 -18.38 0.22 -16.78
CA MET A 61 -18.96 -1.09 -16.45
C MET A 61 -17.93 -2.22 -16.41
N HIS A 62 -16.89 -2.18 -17.25
CA HIS A 62 -15.78 -3.14 -17.20
C HIS A 62 -15.00 -3.06 -15.87
N VAL A 63 -14.83 -1.86 -15.31
CA VAL A 63 -14.22 -1.68 -13.97
C VAL A 63 -15.13 -2.23 -12.88
N ILE A 64 -16.45 -2.01 -12.98
CA ILE A 64 -17.42 -2.55 -12.02
C ILE A 64 -17.42 -4.09 -12.05
N ALA A 65 -17.43 -4.69 -13.23
CA ALA A 65 -17.32 -6.14 -13.38
C ALA A 65 -16.01 -6.68 -12.79
N ALA A 66 -14.89 -6.00 -13.04
CA ALA A 66 -13.59 -6.37 -12.47
C ALA A 66 -13.57 -6.22 -10.93
N LYS A 67 -14.27 -5.22 -10.35
CA LYS A 67 -14.45 -5.11 -8.90
C LYS A 67 -15.23 -6.30 -8.33
N ALA A 68 -16.27 -6.78 -9.02
CA ALA A 68 -17.04 -7.95 -8.57
C ALA A 68 -16.16 -9.21 -8.51
N VAL A 69 -15.29 -9.43 -9.50
CA VAL A 69 -14.29 -10.52 -9.50
C VAL A 69 -13.32 -10.35 -8.34
N CYS A 70 -12.76 -9.17 -8.18
CA CYS A 70 -11.83 -8.84 -7.09
C CYS A 70 -12.43 -9.14 -5.71
N PHE A 71 -13.68 -8.74 -5.46
CA PHE A 71 -14.36 -8.98 -4.19
C PHE A 71 -14.66 -10.47 -3.97
N LYS A 72 -15.01 -11.20 -5.03
CA LYS A 72 -15.20 -12.65 -4.95
C LYS A 72 -13.88 -13.35 -4.57
N GLU A 73 -12.76 -12.96 -5.18
CA GLU A 73 -11.43 -13.47 -4.80
C GLU A 73 -11.07 -13.12 -3.36
N ALA A 74 -11.34 -11.87 -2.92
CA ALA A 74 -11.04 -11.42 -1.57
C ALA A 74 -11.83 -12.16 -0.47
N LEU A 75 -12.97 -12.75 -0.82
CA LEU A 75 -13.77 -13.58 0.08
C LEU A 75 -13.24 -15.02 0.23
N GLN A 76 -12.30 -15.44 -0.62
CA GLN A 76 -11.77 -16.81 -0.56
C GLN A 76 -10.72 -16.96 0.56
N PRO A 77 -10.59 -18.15 1.17
CA PRO A 77 -9.57 -18.42 2.18
C PRO A 77 -8.15 -18.16 1.69
N GLU A 78 -7.86 -18.42 0.43
CA GLU A 78 -6.56 -18.24 -0.21
C GLU A 78 -6.11 -16.78 -0.19
N PHE A 79 -7.06 -15.83 -0.27
CA PHE A 79 -6.75 -14.41 -0.17
C PHE A 79 -6.23 -14.04 1.23
N LYS A 80 -6.76 -14.67 2.28
CA LYS A 80 -6.27 -14.48 3.64
C LYS A 80 -4.84 -15.00 3.81
N GLU A 81 -4.53 -16.16 3.23
CA GLU A 81 -3.17 -16.71 3.24
C GLU A 81 -2.20 -15.83 2.43
N TYR A 82 -2.64 -15.33 1.29
CA TYR A 82 -1.89 -14.34 0.50
C TYR A 82 -1.55 -13.09 1.34
N GLN A 83 -2.51 -12.51 2.07
CA GLN A 83 -2.27 -11.35 2.91
C GLN A 83 -1.29 -11.65 4.06
N LYS A 84 -1.38 -12.83 4.68
CA LYS A 84 -0.39 -13.27 5.69
C LYS A 84 1.01 -13.41 5.09
N GLN A 85 1.11 -13.95 3.88
CA GLN A 85 2.40 -14.09 3.20
C GLN A 85 3.01 -12.72 2.87
N ILE A 86 2.21 -11.74 2.50
CA ILE A 86 2.68 -10.36 2.28
C ILE A 86 3.39 -9.81 3.53
N VAL A 87 2.77 -9.98 4.70
CA VAL A 87 3.34 -9.48 5.97
C VAL A 87 4.62 -10.24 6.33
N LYS A 88 4.65 -11.57 6.20
CA LYS A 88 5.86 -12.37 6.42
C LYS A 88 7.00 -11.93 5.51
N ASN A 89 6.72 -11.72 4.24
CA ASN A 89 7.69 -11.24 3.26
C ASN A 89 8.21 -9.84 3.61
N ALA A 90 7.32 -8.94 4.07
CA ALA A 90 7.73 -7.61 4.52
C ALA A 90 8.65 -7.68 5.74
N GLN A 91 8.35 -8.55 6.69
CA GLN A 91 9.20 -8.77 7.86
C GLN A 91 10.56 -9.40 7.49
N ALA A 92 10.59 -10.32 6.52
CA ALA A 92 11.83 -10.90 6.02
C ALA A 92 12.70 -9.85 5.33
N LEU A 93 12.12 -9.06 4.41
CA LEU A 93 12.82 -7.95 3.76
C LEU A 93 13.35 -6.94 4.79
N CYS A 94 12.54 -6.56 5.75
CA CYS A 94 12.91 -5.63 6.81
C CYS A 94 14.12 -6.14 7.62
N LYS A 95 14.08 -7.38 8.10
CA LYS A 95 15.18 -8.02 8.82
C LYS A 95 16.44 -8.15 7.98
N GLY A 96 16.28 -8.53 6.71
CA GLY A 96 17.40 -8.64 5.77
C GLY A 96 18.10 -7.29 5.55
N LEU A 97 17.35 -6.20 5.42
CA LEU A 97 17.91 -4.86 5.33
C LEU A 97 18.59 -4.42 6.63
N GLN A 98 17.93 -4.63 7.78
CA GLN A 98 18.48 -4.27 9.08
C GLN A 98 19.78 -5.02 9.40
N SER A 99 19.87 -6.32 9.07
CA SER A 99 21.10 -7.11 9.26
C SER A 99 22.28 -6.60 8.45
N ARG A 100 22.01 -5.84 7.38
CA ARG A 100 23.00 -5.18 6.51
C ARG A 100 23.23 -3.70 6.88
N GLY A 101 22.73 -3.27 8.05
CA GLY A 101 22.93 -1.92 8.57
C GLY A 101 22.00 -0.86 8.01
N ILE A 102 20.99 -1.23 7.25
CA ILE A 102 19.99 -0.31 6.70
C ILE A 102 18.99 0.09 7.79
N LYS A 103 18.83 1.38 8.00
CA LYS A 103 17.90 1.90 9.01
C LYS A 103 16.46 1.91 8.49
N ILE A 104 15.57 1.25 9.22
CA ILE A 104 14.15 1.24 8.95
C ILE A 104 13.44 2.20 9.91
N VAL A 105 12.56 3.04 9.40
CA VAL A 105 11.71 3.90 10.22
C VAL A 105 10.83 3.02 11.11
N SER A 106 10.70 3.37 12.39
CA SER A 106 9.98 2.59 13.42
C SER A 106 10.61 1.22 13.74
N ASP A 107 11.87 0.99 13.36
CA ASP A 107 12.64 -0.23 13.63
C ASP A 107 11.96 -1.54 13.16
N GLY A 108 11.04 -1.44 12.21
CA GLY A 108 10.36 -2.63 11.72
C GLY A 108 9.15 -2.35 10.85
N THR A 109 8.39 -3.42 10.58
CA THR A 109 7.08 -3.34 9.94
C THR A 109 6.15 -4.43 10.44
N ASP A 110 4.87 -4.10 10.60
CA ASP A 110 3.78 -5.01 10.92
C ASP A 110 2.75 -5.13 9.78
N ASN A 111 3.04 -4.50 8.65
CA ASN A 111 2.18 -4.47 7.48
C ASN A 111 2.92 -4.84 6.19
N HIS A 112 2.47 -4.37 5.05
CA HIS A 112 2.96 -4.74 3.72
C HIS A 112 4.09 -3.87 3.17
N LEU A 113 4.49 -2.81 3.88
CA LEU A 113 5.49 -1.85 3.44
C LEU A 113 6.40 -1.40 4.58
N MET A 114 7.51 -0.76 4.24
CA MET A 114 8.41 -0.12 5.17
C MET A 114 9.01 1.15 4.56
N LEU A 115 9.45 2.06 5.41
CA LEU A 115 10.23 3.23 5.03
C LEU A 115 11.69 3.01 5.43
N VAL A 116 12.59 3.21 4.49
CA VAL A 116 14.03 3.18 4.70
C VAL A 116 14.51 4.61 4.93
N ASP A 117 15.29 4.82 5.99
CA ASP A 117 15.95 6.08 6.28
C ASP A 117 17.38 6.07 5.68
N LEU A 118 17.62 6.93 4.71
CA LEU A 118 18.90 7.04 3.99
C LEU A 118 19.83 8.10 4.59
N THR A 119 19.39 8.84 5.61
CA THR A 119 20.21 9.90 6.22
C THR A 119 21.55 9.42 6.79
N PRO A 120 21.65 8.20 7.40
CA PRO A 120 22.94 7.72 7.89
C PRO A 120 24.00 7.53 6.80
N PHE A 121 23.57 7.38 5.56
CA PHE A 121 24.48 7.18 4.40
C PHE A 121 24.76 8.47 3.62
N GLY A 122 24.13 9.59 4.00
CA GLY A 122 24.21 10.85 3.24
C GLY A 122 23.55 10.77 1.85
N LEU A 123 22.66 9.80 1.64
CA LEU A 123 21.98 9.55 0.37
C LEU A 123 20.58 10.17 0.36
N THR A 124 20.05 10.38 -0.85
CA THR A 124 18.71 10.93 -1.04
C THR A 124 17.76 9.88 -1.63
N GLY A 125 16.48 9.98 -1.30
CA GLY A 125 15.45 9.13 -1.89
C GLY A 125 15.46 9.19 -3.42
N LYS A 126 15.66 10.39 -3.99
CA LYS A 126 15.73 10.59 -5.44
C LYS A 126 16.90 9.87 -6.11
N SER A 127 18.09 9.84 -5.48
CA SER A 127 19.24 9.13 -6.03
C SER A 127 19.05 7.61 -5.98
N ILE A 128 18.55 7.10 -4.85
CA ILE A 128 18.36 5.66 -4.67
C ILE A 128 17.18 5.14 -5.49
N GLU A 129 16.08 5.88 -5.62
CA GLU A 129 14.97 5.53 -6.51
C GLU A 129 15.48 5.27 -7.94
N LYS A 130 16.32 6.15 -8.48
CA LYS A 130 16.90 5.99 -9.81
C LYS A 130 17.87 4.80 -9.93
N LEU A 131 18.68 4.59 -8.91
CA LEU A 131 19.64 3.47 -8.88
C LEU A 131 18.93 2.14 -8.86
N LEU A 132 17.92 2.00 -8.01
CA LEU A 132 17.10 0.78 -7.91
C LEU A 132 16.29 0.54 -9.19
N ASP A 133 15.76 1.58 -9.81
CA ASP A 133 15.06 1.46 -11.10
C ASP A 133 15.98 0.92 -12.21
N ALA A 134 17.23 1.39 -12.26
CA ALA A 134 18.25 0.87 -13.18
C ALA A 134 18.59 -0.61 -12.90
N ALA A 135 18.43 -1.07 -11.67
CA ALA A 135 18.58 -2.47 -11.28
C ALA A 135 17.28 -3.28 -11.40
N HIS A 136 16.24 -2.72 -12.01
CA HIS A 136 14.89 -3.30 -12.12
C HIS A 136 14.19 -3.60 -10.79
N ILE A 137 14.56 -2.87 -9.74
CA ILE A 137 13.90 -2.89 -8.44
C ILE A 137 13.03 -1.64 -8.30
N THR A 138 11.72 -1.79 -8.45
CA THR A 138 10.79 -0.67 -8.34
C THR A 138 10.64 -0.23 -6.88
N ALA A 139 11.07 0.98 -6.59
CA ALA A 139 10.86 1.66 -5.32
C ALA A 139 10.40 3.09 -5.58
N ASN A 140 9.90 3.77 -4.58
CA ASN A 140 9.63 5.20 -4.70
C ASN A 140 10.30 5.97 -3.57
N LYS A 141 10.83 7.15 -3.90
CA LYS A 141 11.27 8.10 -2.89
C LYS A 141 10.13 8.48 -1.97
N ASN A 142 10.42 8.66 -0.70
CA ASN A 142 9.43 8.99 0.30
C ASN A 142 10.06 9.86 1.40
N THR A 143 9.31 10.82 1.90
CA THR A 143 9.73 11.56 3.10
C THR A 143 9.75 10.63 4.31
N ILE A 144 10.69 10.90 5.22
CA ILE A 144 10.77 10.29 6.54
C ILE A 144 10.26 11.29 7.60
N PRO A 145 9.95 10.86 8.83
CA PRO A 145 9.64 11.78 9.92
C PRO A 145 10.75 12.82 10.12
N ASN A 146 10.38 14.09 10.19
CA ASN A 146 11.30 15.24 10.30
C ASN A 146 12.34 15.31 9.17
N ASP A 147 11.96 14.96 7.96
CA ASP A 147 12.84 14.89 6.80
C ASP A 147 13.58 16.22 6.57
N PRO A 148 14.93 16.24 6.53
CA PRO A 148 15.70 17.45 6.27
C PRO A 148 15.65 17.88 4.80
N GLN A 149 15.20 17.02 3.89
CA GLN A 149 15.14 17.29 2.46
C GLN A 149 13.76 17.80 2.02
N LYS A 150 13.74 18.50 0.87
CA LYS A 150 12.49 18.93 0.25
C LYS A 150 11.69 17.73 -0.29
N PRO A 151 10.35 17.80 -0.41
CA PRO A 151 9.49 16.69 -0.85
C PRO A 151 9.86 16.07 -2.21
N PHE A 152 10.49 16.81 -3.10
CA PHE A 152 10.93 16.30 -4.42
C PHE A 152 12.29 15.58 -4.40
N VAL A 153 13.01 15.63 -3.27
CA VAL A 153 14.31 14.99 -3.07
C VAL A 153 14.17 13.83 -2.10
N THR A 154 13.63 14.08 -0.90
CA THR A 154 13.42 13.17 0.21
C THR A 154 14.69 12.51 0.77
N SER A 155 14.62 12.04 2.00
CA SER A 155 15.72 11.30 2.64
C SER A 155 15.41 9.82 2.81
N GLY A 156 14.31 9.33 2.23
CA GLY A 156 13.92 7.94 2.33
C GLY A 156 13.39 7.36 1.03
N ILE A 157 13.23 6.04 1.05
CA ILE A 157 12.50 5.28 0.05
C ILE A 157 11.45 4.40 0.73
N ARG A 158 10.39 4.07 -0.02
CA ARG A 158 9.37 3.13 0.42
C ARG A 158 9.49 1.85 -0.36
N LEU A 159 9.55 0.74 0.37
CA LEU A 159 9.56 -0.62 -0.16
C LEU A 159 8.30 -1.34 0.28
N GLY A 160 7.79 -2.25 -0.57
CA GLY A 160 6.61 -3.04 -0.26
C GLY A 160 6.61 -4.38 -0.98
N THR A 161 5.90 -5.35 -0.43
CA THR A 161 5.98 -6.74 -0.84
C THR A 161 4.78 -7.31 -1.61
N PRO A 162 3.60 -6.65 -1.73
CA PRO A 162 2.42 -7.26 -2.33
C PRO A 162 2.61 -7.75 -3.77
N ALA A 163 3.23 -6.93 -4.62
CA ALA A 163 3.42 -7.28 -6.04
C ALA A 163 4.33 -8.49 -6.23
N ALA A 164 5.45 -8.53 -5.52
CA ALA A 164 6.39 -9.65 -5.58
C ALA A 164 5.80 -10.92 -4.93
N THR A 165 5.03 -10.79 -3.83
CA THR A 165 4.28 -11.91 -3.25
C THR A 165 3.25 -12.48 -4.23
N SER A 166 2.54 -11.64 -5.02
CA SER A 166 1.63 -12.10 -6.07
C SER A 166 2.35 -12.87 -7.18
N ARG A 167 3.65 -12.63 -7.37
CA ARG A 167 4.50 -13.33 -8.32
C ARG A 167 5.10 -14.63 -7.75
N GLY A 168 4.80 -14.95 -6.49
CA GLY A 168 5.20 -16.18 -5.84
C GLY A 168 6.44 -16.09 -4.94
N LEU A 169 7.05 -14.90 -4.77
CA LEU A 169 8.21 -14.72 -3.90
C LEU A 169 7.82 -14.99 -2.43
N LYS A 170 8.75 -15.62 -1.70
CA LYS A 170 8.64 -15.95 -0.29
C LYS A 170 9.81 -15.36 0.49
N GLU A 171 9.88 -15.65 1.79
CA GLU A 171 10.82 -15.05 2.73
C GLU A 171 12.29 -15.14 2.26
N ASP A 172 12.72 -16.31 1.79
CA ASP A 172 14.11 -16.54 1.31
C ASP A 172 14.45 -15.71 0.07
N ASP A 173 13.46 -15.44 -0.79
CA ASP A 173 13.64 -14.59 -1.96
C ASP A 173 13.78 -13.12 -1.53
N PHE A 174 13.06 -12.71 -0.49
CA PHE A 174 13.17 -11.37 0.03
C PHE A 174 14.47 -11.09 0.79
N ASP A 175 15.15 -12.09 1.33
CA ASP A 175 16.52 -11.92 1.83
C ASP A 175 17.50 -11.63 0.68
N LYS A 176 17.36 -12.33 -0.46
CA LYS A 176 18.14 -12.02 -1.68
C LYS A 176 17.83 -10.63 -2.22
N VAL A 177 16.55 -10.21 -2.17
CA VAL A 177 16.19 -8.82 -2.54
C VAL A 177 16.83 -7.82 -1.58
N ALA A 178 16.90 -8.10 -0.28
CA ALA A 178 17.56 -7.25 0.69
C ALA A 178 19.08 -7.16 0.44
N GLU A 179 19.71 -8.22 -0.08
CA GLU A 179 21.12 -8.22 -0.49
C GLU A 179 21.36 -7.37 -1.73
N ALA A 180 20.39 -7.36 -2.66
CA ALA A 180 20.48 -6.59 -3.90
C ALA A 180 20.23 -5.09 -3.73
N ILE A 181 19.60 -4.67 -2.63
CA ILE A 181 19.32 -3.27 -2.28
C ILE A 181 20.50 -2.66 -1.53
#